data_697b1553804ebbd9cd579ee513a9ef17
#
_entry.id   697b1553804ebbd9cd579ee513a9ef17
#
_cell.length_a   1.000
_cell.length_b   1.000
_cell.length_c   1.000
_cell.angle_alpha   90.00
_cell.angle_beta   90.00
_cell.angle_gamma   90.00
#
_symmetry.space_group_name_H-M   'P 1'
#
loop_
_entity.id
_entity.type
_entity.pdbx_description
1 polymer ?
#
loop_
_entity_poly.entity_id
_entity_poly.type
_entity_poly.pdbx_seq_one_letter_code
_entity_poly.pdbx_strand_id
1 'polypeptide(L)'
;MSKKKKKSNKLFIFIFVLGLGILSYPLISNWYYRIEANNQVADYKEARDLLSEEEIQRRLRLAQIYNDNLGNVTPKDPYSEEEKKRAFDNYAQMLELRTKIGTIEVPSIDVDLPIYAGTNEEILQKGCGHLEGTSLPIGGESSHTVITAHSGLPSARLFTDLQKVEMGDKFYINYIGGVLAYQVDHIDVIDPSDFSQLLVVPGKDYATLLTCTPIMINTHRLIVRGHRVPYVPEEDDKVREDVGKNLDIDKRLIILLIFAIIILLRFILDRRRKKKAAKREADRLKNIELAKMKAEENVNENSSGNSNNNLNNNSNNNSSDKASDKERGKGHDEEV
;
A
#
# COMPACT_ATOMS: atom_id res chain seq x y z
N MET A 1 -10.36 37.03 -36.84
CA MET A 1 -10.07 35.60 -36.63
C MET A 1 -9.51 35.35 -35.22
N SER A 2 -10.36 34.85 -34.33
CA SER A 2 -9.97 34.63 -32.94
C SER A 2 -9.06 33.36 -32.84
N LYS A 3 -7.80 33.54 -32.41
CA LYS A 3 -6.88 32.44 -32.10
C LYS A 3 -7.37 31.72 -30.85
N LYS A 4 -8.08 30.60 -30.97
CA LYS A 4 -8.39 29.67 -29.87
C LYS A 4 -7.07 29.24 -29.21
N LYS A 5 -6.77 29.79 -28.02
CA LYS A 5 -5.65 29.34 -27.18
C LYS A 5 -5.79 27.83 -26.94
N LYS A 6 -4.86 27.04 -27.44
CA LYS A 6 -4.75 25.59 -27.15
C LYS A 6 -4.58 25.46 -25.64
N LYS A 7 -5.65 25.11 -24.90
CA LYS A 7 -5.58 24.78 -23.48
C LYS A 7 -4.53 23.68 -23.31
N SER A 8 -3.51 23.96 -22.55
CA SER A 8 -2.41 23.02 -22.28
C SER A 8 -2.96 21.90 -21.40
N ASN A 9 -2.99 20.67 -21.91
CA ASN A 9 -3.37 19.48 -21.13
C ASN A 9 -2.31 19.12 -20.06
N LYS A 10 -1.26 19.96 -19.90
CA LYS A 10 -0.22 19.76 -18.88
C LYS A 10 -0.79 19.86 -17.48
N LEU A 11 -1.73 20.79 -17.25
CA LEU A 11 -2.41 20.93 -15.95
C LEU A 11 -3.23 19.67 -15.62
N PHE A 12 -3.97 19.14 -16.59
CA PHE A 12 -4.74 17.91 -16.39
C PHE A 12 -3.84 16.71 -16.03
N ILE A 13 -2.71 16.54 -16.74
CA ILE A 13 -1.74 15.48 -16.42
C ILE A 13 -1.16 15.69 -15.04
N PHE A 14 -0.81 16.91 -14.68
CA PHE A 14 -0.27 17.22 -13.35
C PHE A 14 -1.26 16.87 -12.25
N ILE A 15 -2.53 17.31 -12.36
CA ILE A 15 -3.59 16.98 -11.39
C ILE A 15 -3.82 15.47 -11.32
N PHE A 16 -3.82 14.78 -12.45
CA PHE A 16 -4.00 13.33 -12.49
C PHE A 16 -2.84 12.59 -11.77
N VAL A 17 -1.59 12.95 -12.03
CA VAL A 17 -0.42 12.36 -11.39
C VAL A 17 -0.41 12.65 -9.89
N LEU A 18 -0.75 13.87 -9.50
CA LEU A 18 -0.86 14.26 -8.09
C LEU A 18 -1.95 13.43 -7.37
N GLY A 19 -3.13 13.31 -7.97
CA GLY A 19 -4.23 12.50 -7.41
C GLY A 19 -3.86 11.01 -7.29
N LEU A 20 -3.17 10.46 -8.29
CA LEU A 20 -2.68 9.09 -8.24
C LEU A 20 -1.62 8.91 -7.14
N GLY A 21 -0.72 9.88 -6.95
CA GLY A 21 0.27 9.87 -5.87
C GLY A 21 -0.38 9.83 -4.49
N ILE A 22 -1.38 10.68 -4.25
CA ILE A 22 -2.15 10.71 -2.99
C ILE A 22 -2.87 9.38 -2.75
N LEU A 23 -3.50 8.83 -3.78
CA LEU A 23 -4.23 7.56 -3.68
C LEU A 23 -3.31 6.36 -3.41
N SER A 24 -2.09 6.40 -3.95
CA SER A 24 -1.11 5.32 -3.79
C SER A 24 -0.34 5.41 -2.46
N TYR A 25 -0.38 6.56 -1.76
CA TYR A 25 0.40 6.80 -0.55
C TYR A 25 0.18 5.73 0.53
N PRO A 26 -1.05 5.36 0.95
CA PRO A 26 -1.24 4.37 2.00
C PRO A 26 -0.68 2.99 1.64
N LEU A 27 -0.77 2.60 0.37
CA LEU A 27 -0.31 1.29 -0.11
C LEU A 27 1.23 1.22 -0.11
N ILE A 28 1.88 2.27 -0.62
CA ILE A 28 3.35 2.37 -0.66
C ILE A 28 3.89 2.48 0.77
N SER A 29 3.25 3.29 1.62
CA SER A 29 3.66 3.48 3.00
C SER A 29 3.55 2.18 3.81
N ASN A 30 2.44 1.45 3.71
CA ASN A 30 2.27 0.16 4.36
C ASN A 30 3.32 -0.88 3.92
N TRP A 31 3.62 -0.93 2.62
CA TRP A 31 4.66 -1.83 2.09
C TRP A 31 6.04 -1.47 2.65
N TYR A 32 6.41 -0.19 2.63
CA TYR A 32 7.67 0.28 3.22
C TYR A 32 7.75 -0.04 4.72
N TYR A 33 6.65 0.18 5.45
CA TYR A 33 6.59 -0.07 6.88
C TYR A 33 6.76 -1.56 7.24
N ARG A 34 6.23 -2.48 6.41
CA ARG A 34 6.45 -3.93 6.59
C ARG A 34 7.92 -4.30 6.42
N ILE A 35 8.59 -3.75 5.42
CA ILE A 35 10.04 -3.97 5.24
C ILE A 35 10.80 -3.49 6.46
N GLU A 36 10.48 -2.29 6.94
CA GLU A 36 11.15 -1.73 8.12
C GLU A 36 10.86 -2.56 9.37
N ALA A 37 9.63 -2.97 9.63
CA ALA A 37 9.27 -3.85 10.75
C ALA A 37 10.04 -5.17 10.70
N ASN A 38 10.10 -5.82 9.54
CA ASN A 38 10.86 -7.06 9.36
C ASN A 38 12.35 -6.87 9.62
N ASN A 39 12.93 -5.75 9.19
CA ASN A 39 14.33 -5.42 9.49
C ASN A 39 14.55 -5.25 11.00
N GLN A 40 13.61 -4.59 11.70
CA GLN A 40 13.68 -4.41 13.13
C GLN A 40 13.52 -5.73 13.91
N VAL A 41 12.66 -6.63 13.44
CA VAL A 41 12.50 -7.99 13.99
C VAL A 41 13.77 -8.81 13.78
N ALA A 42 14.34 -8.80 12.58
CA ALA A 42 15.59 -9.49 12.27
C ALA A 42 16.76 -8.98 13.11
N ASP A 43 16.86 -7.66 13.27
CA ASP A 43 17.85 -6.97 14.09
C ASP A 43 17.75 -7.38 15.58
N TYR A 44 16.53 -7.55 16.10
CA TYR A 44 16.34 -8.06 17.47
C TYR A 44 16.78 -9.53 17.60
N LYS A 45 16.40 -10.40 16.64
CA LYS A 45 16.77 -11.80 16.64
C LYS A 45 18.31 -11.98 16.59
N GLU A 46 18.98 -11.22 15.72
CA GLU A 46 20.44 -11.20 15.63
C GLU A 46 21.09 -10.76 16.95
N ALA A 47 20.59 -9.66 17.54
CA ALA A 47 21.12 -9.14 18.81
C ALA A 47 20.94 -10.13 19.97
N ARG A 48 19.82 -10.89 19.99
CA ARG A 48 19.56 -11.95 20.97
C ARG A 48 20.56 -13.10 20.83
N ASP A 49 20.84 -13.54 19.60
CA ASP A 49 21.75 -14.67 19.34
C ASP A 49 23.21 -14.37 19.70
N LEU A 50 23.55 -13.09 19.88
CA LEU A 50 24.86 -12.66 20.36
C LEU A 50 24.99 -12.67 21.90
N LEU A 51 23.89 -12.84 22.64
CA LEU A 51 23.93 -12.89 24.10
C LEU A 51 24.44 -14.25 24.61
N SER A 52 25.26 -14.20 25.66
CA SER A 52 25.58 -15.41 26.39
C SER A 52 24.40 -15.87 27.26
N GLU A 53 24.31 -17.16 27.51
CA GLU A 53 23.30 -17.74 28.39
C GLU A 53 23.33 -17.12 29.80
N GLU A 54 24.52 -16.85 30.34
CA GLU A 54 24.66 -16.19 31.63
C GLU A 54 24.04 -14.80 31.67
N GLU A 55 24.22 -14.01 30.59
CA GLU A 55 23.66 -12.68 30.49
C GLU A 55 22.13 -12.76 30.32
N ILE A 56 21.62 -13.69 29.52
CA ILE A 56 20.18 -13.94 29.40
C ILE A 56 19.59 -14.26 30.76
N GLN A 57 20.15 -15.20 31.50
CA GLN A 57 19.64 -15.59 32.80
C GLN A 57 19.73 -14.45 33.83
N ARG A 58 20.78 -13.62 33.77
CA ARG A 58 20.91 -12.45 34.64
C ARG A 58 19.78 -11.45 34.37
N ARG A 59 19.51 -11.16 33.10
CA ARG A 59 18.46 -10.22 32.66
C ARG A 59 17.07 -10.71 32.98
N LEU A 60 16.80 -12.02 32.80
CA LEU A 60 15.52 -12.62 33.14
C LEU A 60 15.24 -12.57 34.64
N ARG A 61 16.25 -12.81 35.48
CA ARG A 61 16.10 -12.65 36.95
C ARG A 61 15.70 -11.22 37.32
N LEU A 62 16.28 -10.20 36.69
CA LEU A 62 15.92 -8.80 36.95
C LEU A 62 14.50 -8.51 36.50
N ALA A 63 14.10 -9.02 35.34
CA ALA A 63 12.74 -8.87 34.85
C ALA A 63 11.70 -9.58 35.74
N GLN A 64 12.07 -10.77 36.29
CA GLN A 64 11.21 -11.46 37.25
C GLN A 64 11.06 -10.66 38.55
N ILE A 65 12.14 -10.12 39.08
CA ILE A 65 12.09 -9.24 40.28
C ILE A 65 11.18 -8.03 40.02
N TYR A 66 11.24 -7.46 38.83
CA TYR A 66 10.35 -6.37 38.45
C TYR A 66 8.88 -6.84 38.49
N ASN A 67 8.54 -7.97 37.85
CA ASN A 67 7.19 -8.49 37.80
C ASN A 67 6.67 -8.84 39.20
N ASP A 68 7.49 -9.42 40.05
CA ASP A 68 7.13 -9.78 41.42
C ASP A 68 6.83 -8.55 42.32
N ASN A 69 7.47 -7.42 42.03
CA ASN A 69 7.30 -6.16 42.75
C ASN A 69 6.27 -5.20 42.13
N LEU A 70 5.71 -5.54 40.94
CA LEU A 70 4.83 -4.66 40.21
C LEU A 70 3.58 -4.25 40.99
N GLY A 71 3.04 -5.15 41.84
CA GLY A 71 1.77 -4.95 42.51
C GLY A 71 0.59 -4.83 41.50
N ASN A 72 -0.62 -4.67 42.01
CA ASN A 72 -1.79 -4.41 41.19
C ASN A 72 -1.95 -2.90 40.96
N VAL A 73 -1.15 -2.34 40.08
CA VAL A 73 -1.34 -0.96 39.59
C VAL A 73 -2.30 -0.99 38.42
N THR A 74 -3.36 -0.18 38.48
CA THR A 74 -4.27 -0.04 37.32
C THR A 74 -3.54 0.71 36.21
N PRO A 75 -3.34 0.09 35.04
CA PRO A 75 -2.71 0.75 33.91
C PRO A 75 -3.54 1.94 33.41
N LYS A 76 -2.91 2.89 32.75
CA LYS A 76 -3.57 4.03 32.13
C LYS A 76 -3.78 3.81 30.64
N ASP A 77 -4.76 4.52 30.06
CA ASP A 77 -5.01 4.46 28.62
C ASP A 77 -3.81 4.98 27.82
N PRO A 78 -3.12 4.11 27.05
CA PRO A 78 -1.93 4.49 26.27
C PRO A 78 -2.21 5.54 25.20
N TYR A 79 -3.47 5.71 24.82
CA TYR A 79 -3.88 6.66 23.79
C TYR A 79 -4.39 7.99 24.35
N SER A 80 -4.31 8.20 25.67
CA SER A 80 -4.60 9.49 26.29
C SER A 80 -3.54 10.53 25.92
N GLU A 81 -3.93 11.83 25.87
CA GLU A 81 -3.00 12.91 25.53
C GLU A 81 -1.85 13.08 26.56
N GLU A 82 -2.05 12.61 27.78
CA GLU A 82 -1.03 12.64 28.85
C GLU A 82 0.01 11.55 28.60
N GLU A 83 -0.41 10.32 28.32
CA GLU A 83 0.50 9.19 28.13
C GLU A 83 1.26 9.30 26.80
N LYS A 84 0.66 9.81 25.73
CA LYS A 84 1.37 10.10 24.48
C LYS A 84 2.58 11.01 24.62
N LYS A 85 2.58 11.89 25.64
CA LYS A 85 3.64 12.86 25.90
C LYS A 85 4.66 12.39 26.93
N ARG A 86 4.39 11.25 27.61
CA ARG A 86 5.35 10.73 28.60
C ARG A 86 6.67 10.40 27.94
N ALA A 87 7.74 10.76 28.65
CA ALA A 87 9.06 10.32 28.26
C ALA A 87 9.19 8.81 28.44
N PHE A 88 10.03 8.22 27.62
CA PHE A 88 10.42 6.82 27.73
C PHE A 88 11.01 6.55 29.12
N ASP A 89 10.37 5.70 29.90
CA ASP A 89 10.87 5.25 31.19
C ASP A 89 11.74 4.00 31.01
N ASN A 90 12.92 4.01 31.56
CA ASN A 90 13.92 2.94 31.45
C ASN A 90 13.56 1.67 32.26
N TYR A 91 12.27 1.43 32.53
CA TYR A 91 11.81 0.34 33.40
C TYR A 91 12.09 -1.06 32.82
N ALA A 92 12.21 -1.18 31.52
CA ALA A 92 12.41 -2.45 30.83
C ALA A 92 13.84 -2.66 30.29
N GLN A 93 14.82 -1.83 30.74
CA GLN A 93 16.20 -1.89 30.23
C GLN A 93 16.83 -3.29 30.28
N MET A 94 16.45 -4.12 31.27
CA MET A 94 16.95 -5.49 31.38
C MET A 94 16.55 -6.37 30.19
N LEU A 95 15.47 -6.07 29.47
CA LEU A 95 15.02 -6.80 28.30
C LEU A 95 15.46 -6.14 26.98
N GLU A 96 15.92 -4.90 27.02
CA GLU A 96 16.23 -4.15 25.80
C GLU A 96 17.43 -4.71 25.04
N LEU A 97 17.19 -4.97 23.75
CA LEU A 97 18.21 -5.22 22.74
C LEU A 97 18.01 -4.25 21.59
N ARG A 98 18.98 -3.34 21.38
CA ARG A 98 18.88 -2.31 20.34
C ARG A 98 17.51 -1.57 20.39
N THR A 99 17.10 -1.16 21.60
CA THR A 99 15.83 -0.44 21.91
C THR A 99 14.55 -1.27 21.92
N LYS A 100 14.58 -2.56 21.59
CA LYS A 100 13.44 -3.45 21.57
C LYS A 100 13.48 -4.43 22.75
N ILE A 101 12.33 -4.76 23.32
CA ILE A 101 12.23 -5.73 24.42
C ILE A 101 11.73 -7.11 23.95
N GLY A 102 11.31 -7.21 22.68
CA GLY A 102 10.81 -8.43 22.07
C GLY A 102 10.23 -8.19 20.69
N THR A 103 9.61 -9.23 20.14
CA THR A 103 8.78 -9.15 18.94
C THR A 103 7.49 -9.92 19.15
N ILE A 104 6.43 -9.56 18.42
CA ILE A 104 5.13 -10.22 18.47
C ILE A 104 4.73 -10.74 17.09
N GLU A 105 4.28 -11.99 17.05
CA GLU A 105 3.75 -12.64 15.86
C GLU A 105 2.29 -13.04 16.10
N VAL A 106 1.38 -12.65 15.20
CA VAL A 106 -0.03 -13.04 15.19
C VAL A 106 -0.36 -13.62 13.81
N PRO A 107 -0.19 -14.94 13.62
CA PRO A 107 -0.26 -15.57 12.30
C PRO A 107 -1.60 -15.40 11.60
N SER A 108 -2.72 -15.46 12.32
CA SER A 108 -4.07 -15.35 11.75
C SER A 108 -4.33 -14.02 11.03
N ILE A 109 -3.54 -12.98 11.33
CA ILE A 109 -3.62 -11.65 10.73
C ILE A 109 -2.31 -11.17 10.08
N ASP A 110 -1.33 -12.08 9.90
CA ASP A 110 -0.03 -11.82 9.26
C ASP A 110 0.72 -10.63 9.90
N VAL A 111 0.78 -10.60 11.24
CA VAL A 111 1.49 -9.60 12.03
C VAL A 111 2.80 -10.17 12.54
N ASP A 112 3.92 -9.49 12.25
CA ASP A 112 5.25 -9.67 12.86
C ASP A 112 5.83 -8.29 13.11
N LEU A 113 5.88 -7.86 14.38
CA LEU A 113 6.21 -6.50 14.78
C LEU A 113 7.18 -6.46 15.95
N PRO A 114 8.07 -5.47 16.02
CA PRO A 114 8.91 -5.23 17.18
C PRO A 114 8.08 -4.69 18.36
N ILE A 115 8.46 -5.07 19.57
CA ILE A 115 7.91 -4.56 20.83
C ILE A 115 8.95 -3.63 21.48
N TYR A 116 8.52 -2.44 21.81
CA TYR A 116 9.31 -1.44 22.54
C TYR A 116 8.79 -1.26 23.95
N ALA A 117 9.60 -0.74 24.86
CA ALA A 117 9.14 -0.39 26.19
C ALA A 117 8.40 0.95 26.17
N GLY A 118 7.23 0.99 26.83
CA GLY A 118 6.38 2.19 26.88
C GLY A 118 5.42 2.33 25.70
N THR A 119 4.58 3.34 25.78
CA THR A 119 3.45 3.54 24.85
C THR A 119 3.33 4.98 24.35
N ASN A 120 4.43 5.76 24.41
CA ASN A 120 4.40 7.10 23.84
C ASN A 120 4.22 7.08 22.32
N GLU A 121 3.80 8.20 21.75
CA GLU A 121 3.46 8.30 20.33
C GLU A 121 4.63 7.91 19.42
N GLU A 122 5.87 8.24 19.80
CA GLU A 122 7.05 7.89 19.00
C GLU A 122 7.23 6.37 18.86
N ILE A 123 6.95 5.62 19.93
CA ILE A 123 6.98 4.15 19.97
C ILE A 123 5.84 3.59 19.13
N LEU A 124 4.61 4.03 19.38
CA LEU A 124 3.43 3.51 18.71
C LEU A 124 3.40 3.80 17.19
N GLN A 125 4.14 4.81 16.76
CA GLN A 125 4.37 5.06 15.33
C GLN A 125 5.36 4.06 14.68
N LYS A 126 6.22 3.41 15.47
CA LYS A 126 7.27 2.49 14.99
C LYS A 126 6.89 1.01 15.06
N GLY A 127 5.99 0.65 15.96
CA GLY A 127 5.63 -0.75 16.21
C GLY A 127 4.68 -0.91 17.38
N CYS A 128 4.86 -1.99 18.13
CA CYS A 128 4.09 -2.25 19.34
C CYS A 128 4.80 -1.64 20.57
N GLY A 129 4.02 -1.15 21.51
CA GLY A 129 4.47 -0.70 22.81
C GLY A 129 4.04 -1.68 23.91
N HIS A 130 4.88 -1.90 24.90
CA HIS A 130 4.52 -2.57 26.13
C HIS A 130 3.87 -1.56 27.07
N LEU A 131 2.69 -1.87 27.59
CA LEU A 131 1.94 -0.99 28.47
C LEU A 131 2.57 -0.95 29.85
N GLU A 132 3.01 0.22 30.27
CA GLU A 132 3.57 0.45 31.59
C GLU A 132 2.57 0.08 32.70
N GLY A 133 3.09 -0.47 33.79
CA GLY A 133 2.24 -0.95 34.90
C GLY A 133 1.66 -2.35 34.68
N THR A 134 2.01 -3.02 33.56
CA THR A 134 1.73 -4.44 33.35
C THR A 134 2.99 -5.27 33.43
N SER A 135 2.86 -6.59 33.54
CA SER A 135 4.04 -7.48 33.64
C SER A 135 4.90 -7.42 32.39
N LEU A 136 6.21 -7.40 32.56
CA LEU A 136 7.14 -7.55 31.45
C LEU A 136 6.89 -8.89 30.72
N PRO A 137 7.10 -8.96 29.39
CA PRO A 137 6.74 -10.10 28.55
C PRO A 137 7.74 -11.27 28.69
N ILE A 138 7.88 -11.78 29.90
CA ILE A 138 8.70 -12.98 30.21
C ILE A 138 7.87 -14.18 30.60
N GLY A 139 6.53 -14.05 30.69
CA GLY A 139 5.61 -15.06 31.17
C GLY A 139 5.75 -15.33 32.67
N GLY A 140 5.13 -16.41 33.14
CA GLY A 140 5.17 -16.86 34.51
C GLY A 140 3.82 -16.78 35.25
N GLU A 141 3.69 -17.53 36.34
CA GLU A 141 2.47 -17.48 37.16
C GLU A 141 2.24 -16.10 37.73
N SER A 142 0.99 -15.70 37.78
CA SER A 142 0.58 -14.38 38.27
C SER A 142 1.20 -13.24 37.44
N SER A 143 1.27 -13.40 36.12
CA SER A 143 1.71 -12.36 35.20
C SER A 143 0.62 -12.01 34.19
N HIS A 144 0.57 -10.74 33.79
CA HIS A 144 -0.29 -10.25 32.72
C HIS A 144 0.44 -9.15 31.96
N THR A 145 0.95 -9.48 30.79
CA THR A 145 1.61 -8.52 29.90
C THR A 145 0.61 -7.93 28.91
N VAL A 146 0.69 -6.63 28.64
CA VAL A 146 -0.17 -5.95 27.66
C VAL A 146 0.70 -5.30 26.59
N ILE A 147 0.44 -5.68 25.35
CA ILE A 147 1.09 -5.16 24.16
C ILE A 147 0.07 -4.37 23.34
N THR A 148 0.38 -3.13 23.06
CA THR A 148 -0.52 -2.22 22.34
C THR A 148 0.09 -1.72 21.05
N ALA A 149 -0.73 -1.49 20.03
CA ALA A 149 -0.35 -0.84 18.79
C ALA A 149 -1.55 -0.11 18.16
N HIS A 150 -1.26 0.86 17.32
CA HIS A 150 -2.29 1.61 16.62
C HIS A 150 -3.14 0.74 15.68
N SER A 151 -4.39 1.17 15.46
CA SER A 151 -5.26 0.71 14.38
C SER A 151 -5.66 1.88 13.48
N GLY A 152 -5.82 1.58 12.17
CA GLY A 152 -6.31 2.55 11.19
C GLY A 152 -5.33 3.64 10.78
N LEU A 153 -4.03 3.49 11.05
CA LEU A 153 -3.03 4.42 10.53
C LEU A 153 -2.92 4.31 9.01
N PRO A 154 -2.91 5.44 8.27
CA PRO A 154 -2.70 5.41 6.83
C PRO A 154 -1.31 4.91 6.42
N SER A 155 -0.32 5.06 7.32
CA SER A 155 1.09 4.72 7.06
C SER A 155 1.45 3.27 7.35
N ALA A 156 0.77 2.62 8.31
CA ALA A 156 1.10 1.27 8.78
C ALA A 156 -0.15 0.51 9.25
N ARG A 157 -0.22 -0.78 8.96
CA ARG A 157 -1.37 -1.60 9.39
C ARG A 157 -1.35 -1.89 10.88
N LEU A 158 -0.20 -2.18 11.46
CA LEU A 158 -0.03 -2.55 12.86
C LEU A 158 -1.14 -3.49 13.36
N PHE A 159 -1.93 -3.09 14.36
CA PHE A 159 -3.07 -3.86 14.89
C PHE A 159 -4.42 -3.53 14.22
N THR A 160 -4.42 -2.94 13.02
CA THR A 160 -5.67 -2.66 12.28
C THR A 160 -6.54 -3.90 12.06
N ASP A 161 -5.91 -5.06 11.87
CA ASP A 161 -6.61 -6.32 11.63
C ASP A 161 -6.88 -7.14 12.91
N LEU A 162 -6.55 -6.62 14.10
CA LEU A 162 -6.76 -7.33 15.37
C LEU A 162 -8.22 -7.76 15.59
N GLN A 163 -9.18 -7.01 15.05
CA GLN A 163 -10.60 -7.35 15.07
C GLN A 163 -10.96 -8.64 14.30
N LYS A 164 -10.03 -9.22 13.54
CA LYS A 164 -10.23 -10.48 12.78
C LYS A 164 -9.71 -11.71 13.53
N VAL A 165 -9.01 -11.50 14.64
CA VAL A 165 -8.55 -12.59 15.50
C VAL A 165 -9.75 -13.25 16.14
N GLU A 166 -9.74 -14.58 16.20
CA GLU A 166 -10.83 -15.39 16.71
C GLU A 166 -10.42 -16.12 18.00
N MET A 167 -11.40 -16.57 18.75
CA MET A 167 -11.18 -17.41 19.92
C MET A 167 -10.47 -18.71 19.52
N GLY A 168 -9.39 -19.06 20.23
CA GLY A 168 -8.57 -20.24 19.94
C GLY A 168 -7.36 -19.97 19.02
N ASP A 169 -7.30 -18.80 18.36
CA ASP A 169 -6.10 -18.40 17.63
C ASP A 169 -4.89 -18.34 18.56
N LYS A 170 -3.68 -18.58 17.99
CA LYS A 170 -2.44 -18.43 18.73
C LYS A 170 -1.71 -17.17 18.33
N PHE A 171 -1.03 -16.57 19.29
CA PHE A 171 -0.02 -15.54 19.06
C PHE A 171 1.23 -15.79 19.90
N TYR A 172 2.35 -15.24 19.48
CA TYR A 172 3.66 -15.56 20.03
C TYR A 172 4.41 -14.30 20.37
N ILE A 173 5.04 -14.28 21.54
CA ILE A 173 5.96 -13.23 21.96
C ILE A 173 7.37 -13.81 21.99
N ASN A 174 8.25 -13.29 21.15
CA ASN A 174 9.66 -13.65 21.16
C ASN A 174 10.38 -12.66 22.08
N TYR A 175 11.11 -13.17 23.05
CA TYR A 175 11.88 -12.38 24.00
C TYR A 175 13.28 -12.97 24.17
N ILE A 176 14.12 -12.39 25.01
CA ILE A 176 15.50 -12.84 25.19
C ILE A 176 15.59 -14.31 25.65
N GLY A 177 14.60 -14.82 26.41
CA GLY A 177 14.57 -16.19 26.94
C GLY A 177 13.95 -17.21 25.99
N GLY A 178 13.41 -16.83 24.83
CA GLY A 178 12.79 -17.77 23.87
C GLY A 178 11.47 -17.30 23.30
N VAL A 179 10.53 -18.21 23.19
CA VAL A 179 9.18 -17.95 22.62
C VAL A 179 8.11 -18.29 23.66
N LEU A 180 7.20 -17.35 23.85
CA LEU A 180 6.00 -17.52 24.65
C LEU A 180 4.82 -17.71 23.70
N ALA A 181 4.10 -18.82 23.78
CA ALA A 181 2.89 -19.07 23.01
C ALA A 181 1.64 -18.81 23.88
N TYR A 182 0.71 -18.05 23.34
CA TYR A 182 -0.58 -17.76 23.98
C TYR A 182 -1.72 -18.15 23.05
N GLN A 183 -2.78 -18.73 23.63
CA GLN A 183 -4.00 -19.05 22.89
C GLN A 183 -5.12 -18.11 23.34
N VAL A 184 -5.78 -17.47 22.38
CA VAL A 184 -6.86 -16.52 22.62
C VAL A 184 -8.01 -17.17 23.34
N ASP A 185 -8.34 -16.66 24.52
CA ASP A 185 -9.41 -17.12 25.40
C ASP A 185 -10.45 -16.06 25.73
N HIS A 186 -10.20 -14.79 25.35
CA HIS A 186 -11.13 -13.71 25.62
C HIS A 186 -10.93 -12.56 24.61
N ILE A 187 -12.04 -12.07 24.05
CA ILE A 187 -12.08 -10.92 23.17
C ILE A 187 -13.19 -10.00 23.66
N ASP A 188 -12.89 -8.74 23.93
CA ASP A 188 -13.88 -7.78 24.42
C ASP A 188 -13.59 -6.35 23.93
N VAL A 189 -14.58 -5.49 24.01
CA VAL A 189 -14.49 -4.07 23.70
C VAL A 189 -14.80 -3.28 24.96
N ILE A 190 -13.78 -2.64 25.51
CA ILE A 190 -13.84 -1.93 26.79
C ILE A 190 -13.83 -0.41 26.61
N ASP A 191 -14.31 0.29 27.63
CA ASP A 191 -14.18 1.74 27.72
C ASP A 191 -12.70 2.13 27.96
N PRO A 192 -12.22 3.26 27.42
CA PRO A 192 -10.86 3.76 27.65
C PRO A 192 -10.49 3.99 29.11
N SER A 193 -11.46 4.10 29.99
CA SER A 193 -11.26 4.28 31.43
C SER A 193 -11.30 2.97 32.25
N ASP A 194 -11.71 1.84 31.64
CA ASP A 194 -11.85 0.55 32.33
C ASP A 194 -10.79 -0.46 31.90
N PHE A 195 -9.71 -0.53 32.64
CA PHE A 195 -8.63 -1.51 32.44
C PHE A 195 -8.65 -2.64 33.50
N SER A 196 -9.78 -2.87 34.16
CA SER A 196 -9.92 -3.93 35.17
C SER A 196 -9.58 -5.32 34.64
N GLN A 197 -9.84 -5.56 33.34
CA GLN A 197 -9.54 -6.82 32.66
C GLN A 197 -8.05 -7.02 32.34
N LEU A 198 -7.21 -6.01 32.52
CA LEU A 198 -5.76 -6.07 32.28
C LEU A 198 -4.93 -6.30 33.55
N LEU A 199 -5.62 -6.45 34.68
CA LEU A 199 -4.95 -6.69 35.96
C LEU A 199 -4.41 -8.12 36.06
N VAL A 200 -3.37 -8.30 36.86
CA VAL A 200 -2.80 -9.62 37.14
C VAL A 200 -3.81 -10.47 37.88
N VAL A 201 -4.03 -11.68 37.39
CA VAL A 201 -4.87 -12.70 38.03
C VAL A 201 -3.97 -13.75 38.69
N PRO A 202 -4.10 -13.95 40.02
CA PRO A 202 -3.25 -14.92 40.73
C PRO A 202 -3.25 -16.31 40.09
N GLY A 203 -2.08 -16.90 39.89
CA GLY A 203 -1.91 -18.24 39.31
C GLY A 203 -2.14 -18.30 37.79
N LYS A 204 -2.37 -17.18 37.12
CA LYS A 204 -2.53 -17.13 35.66
C LYS A 204 -1.35 -16.49 34.98
N ASP A 205 -1.05 -16.94 33.77
CA ASP A 205 -0.10 -16.33 32.84
C ASP A 205 -0.88 -15.86 31.60
N TYR A 206 -1.11 -14.54 31.52
CA TYR A 206 -1.88 -13.91 30.45
C TYR A 206 -1.03 -12.93 29.65
N ALA A 207 -1.36 -12.83 28.36
CA ALA A 207 -0.94 -11.74 27.50
C ALA A 207 -2.16 -11.14 26.79
N THR A 208 -2.24 -9.83 26.73
CA THR A 208 -3.33 -9.12 26.03
C THR A 208 -2.78 -8.21 24.94
N LEU A 209 -3.39 -8.30 23.75
CA LEU A 209 -3.19 -7.36 22.64
C LEU A 209 -4.27 -6.31 22.72
N LEU A 210 -3.86 -5.03 22.67
CA LEU A 210 -4.75 -3.89 22.85
C LEU A 210 -4.66 -2.93 21.66
N THR A 211 -5.81 -2.46 21.18
CA THR A 211 -5.84 -1.41 20.14
C THR A 211 -7.10 -0.56 20.23
N CYS A 212 -7.14 0.55 19.49
CA CYS A 212 -8.31 1.40 19.38
C CYS A 212 -9.39 0.80 18.47
N THR A 213 -10.67 0.98 18.83
CA THR A 213 -11.84 0.56 18.06
C THR A 213 -13.01 1.54 18.27
N PRO A 214 -13.96 1.69 17.32
CA PRO A 214 -13.87 1.31 15.90
C PRO A 214 -12.75 2.06 15.17
N ILE A 215 -12.24 1.48 14.08
CA ILE A 215 -11.17 2.07 13.27
C ILE A 215 -11.55 3.50 12.85
N MET A 216 -10.63 4.46 13.00
CA MET A 216 -10.77 5.90 12.72
C MET A 216 -11.63 6.66 13.73
N ILE A 217 -12.49 6.00 14.51
CA ILE A 217 -13.37 6.64 15.53
C ILE A 217 -12.68 6.60 16.90
N ASN A 218 -12.07 5.45 17.26
CA ASN A 218 -11.20 5.26 18.42
C ASN A 218 -11.85 5.53 19.79
N THR A 219 -13.17 5.39 19.90
CA THR A 219 -13.93 5.65 21.14
C THR A 219 -13.77 4.58 22.21
N HIS A 220 -13.40 3.36 21.84
CA HIS A 220 -13.24 2.22 22.72
C HIS A 220 -11.89 1.54 22.51
N ARG A 221 -11.61 0.52 23.32
CA ARG A 221 -10.41 -0.32 23.19
C ARG A 221 -10.84 -1.76 22.93
N LEU A 222 -10.28 -2.36 21.87
CA LEU A 222 -10.38 -3.79 21.62
C LEU A 222 -9.26 -4.48 22.37
N ILE A 223 -9.61 -5.48 23.17
CA ILE A 223 -8.68 -6.36 23.86
C ILE A 223 -8.83 -7.79 23.33
N VAL A 224 -7.70 -8.44 23.08
CA VAL A 224 -7.59 -9.85 22.70
C VAL A 224 -6.62 -10.49 23.67
N ARG A 225 -7.18 -11.20 24.68
CA ARG A 225 -6.38 -11.87 25.69
C ARG A 225 -6.13 -13.32 25.31
N GLY A 226 -4.91 -13.79 25.58
CA GLY A 226 -4.56 -15.19 25.52
C GLY A 226 -4.01 -15.68 26.85
N HIS A 227 -4.29 -16.94 27.16
CA HIS A 227 -3.63 -17.66 28.22
C HIS A 227 -2.42 -18.42 27.71
N ARG A 228 -1.44 -18.64 28.58
CA ARG A 228 -0.23 -19.37 28.25
C ARG A 228 -0.51 -20.81 27.83
N VAL A 229 0.08 -21.24 26.71
CA VAL A 229 0.08 -22.62 26.24
C VAL A 229 1.51 -23.10 25.99
N PRO A 230 1.78 -24.42 26.03
CA PRO A 230 3.08 -24.94 25.64
C PRO A 230 3.43 -24.56 24.21
N TYR A 231 4.66 -24.08 23.99
CA TYR A 231 5.20 -23.88 22.65
C TYR A 231 5.72 -25.21 22.12
N VAL A 232 5.19 -25.65 20.97
CA VAL A 232 5.55 -26.90 20.31
C VAL A 232 6.22 -26.58 18.98
N PRO A 233 7.58 -26.56 18.89
CA PRO A 233 8.29 -26.11 17.69
C PRO A 233 7.84 -26.80 16.40
N GLU A 234 7.57 -28.10 16.46
CA GLU A 234 7.17 -28.89 15.28
C GLU A 234 5.84 -28.43 14.64
N GLU A 235 4.94 -27.87 15.43
CA GLU A 235 3.62 -27.39 15.01
C GLU A 235 3.63 -25.86 14.85
N ASP A 236 4.10 -25.16 15.87
CA ASP A 236 4.03 -23.70 15.95
C ASP A 236 4.95 -23.02 14.93
N ASP A 237 6.16 -23.57 14.68
CA ASP A 237 7.08 -23.01 13.68
C ASP A 237 6.50 -23.04 12.26
N LYS A 238 5.75 -24.09 11.90
CA LYS A 238 5.07 -24.16 10.59
C LYS A 238 4.05 -23.05 10.38
N VAL A 239 3.31 -22.72 11.45
CA VAL A 239 2.31 -21.64 11.41
C VAL A 239 2.99 -20.27 11.32
N ARG A 240 4.17 -20.14 11.96
CA ARG A 240 4.94 -18.89 12.05
C ARG A 240 5.82 -18.62 10.83
N GLU A 241 6.19 -19.68 10.08
CA GLU A 241 7.21 -19.60 9.01
C GLU A 241 6.91 -18.54 7.96
N ASP A 242 5.65 -18.33 7.61
CA ASP A 242 5.22 -17.37 6.58
C ASP A 242 4.78 -16.02 7.13
N VAL A 243 4.76 -15.85 8.46
CA VAL A 243 4.31 -14.60 9.09
C VAL A 243 5.28 -13.47 8.76
N GLY A 244 4.73 -12.35 8.34
CA GLY A 244 5.52 -11.18 7.98
C GLY A 244 6.30 -11.28 6.66
N LYS A 245 6.49 -12.50 6.09
CA LYS A 245 7.23 -12.71 4.83
C LYS A 245 6.44 -12.29 3.59
N ASN A 246 5.11 -12.21 3.67
CA ASN A 246 4.26 -11.79 2.56
C ASN A 246 4.45 -10.29 2.27
N LEU A 247 5.60 -9.96 1.67
CA LEU A 247 5.88 -8.66 1.09
C LEU A 247 5.10 -8.45 -0.22
N ASP A 248 4.03 -9.23 -0.42
CA ASP A 248 3.20 -9.11 -1.60
C ASP A 248 2.73 -7.66 -1.75
N ILE A 249 3.11 -7.10 -2.88
CA ILE A 249 2.61 -5.80 -3.30
C ILE A 249 1.09 -5.91 -3.31
N ASP A 250 0.42 -5.09 -2.51
CA ASP A 250 -1.04 -5.11 -2.42
C ASP A 250 -1.63 -5.15 -3.83
N LYS A 251 -2.42 -6.18 -4.13
CA LYS A 251 -3.05 -6.38 -5.45
C LYS A 251 -3.80 -5.13 -5.91
N ARG A 252 -4.28 -4.32 -4.96
CA ARG A 252 -4.91 -3.02 -5.22
C ARG A 252 -3.92 -2.03 -5.84
N LEU A 253 -2.64 -2.02 -5.40
CA LEU A 253 -1.61 -1.18 -6.00
C LEU A 253 -1.33 -1.59 -7.44
N ILE A 254 -1.25 -2.90 -7.72
CA ILE A 254 -1.06 -3.42 -9.08
C ILE A 254 -2.23 -2.99 -9.96
N ILE A 255 -3.46 -3.13 -9.50
CA ILE A 255 -4.67 -2.73 -10.23
C ILE A 255 -4.66 -1.23 -10.51
N LEU A 256 -4.32 -0.39 -9.53
CA LEU A 256 -4.21 1.06 -9.69
C LEU A 256 -3.14 1.45 -10.70
N LEU A 257 -1.97 0.81 -10.67
CA LEU A 257 -0.89 1.05 -11.64
C LEU A 257 -1.31 0.64 -13.06
N ILE A 258 -1.95 -0.51 -13.23
CA ILE A 258 -2.48 -0.96 -14.53
C ILE A 258 -3.51 0.06 -15.05
N PHE A 259 -4.43 0.50 -14.20
CA PHE A 259 -5.46 1.48 -14.56
C PHE A 259 -4.85 2.82 -14.97
N ALA A 260 -3.85 3.29 -14.24
CA ALA A 260 -3.08 4.50 -14.55
C ALA A 260 -2.35 4.38 -15.90
N ILE A 261 -1.71 3.24 -16.15
CA ILE A 261 -1.02 2.96 -17.43
C ILE A 261 -2.03 2.97 -18.59
N ILE A 262 -3.20 2.35 -18.43
CA ILE A 262 -4.26 2.33 -19.47
C ILE A 262 -4.74 3.74 -19.79
N ILE A 263 -4.99 4.58 -18.78
CA ILE A 263 -5.38 5.98 -18.97
C ILE A 263 -4.29 6.76 -19.68
N LEU A 264 -3.02 6.60 -19.27
CA LEU A 264 -1.88 7.27 -19.89
C LEU A 264 -1.72 6.85 -21.36
N LEU A 265 -1.82 5.55 -21.65
CA LEU A 265 -1.75 5.03 -23.02
C LEU A 265 -2.87 5.58 -23.90
N ARG A 266 -4.12 5.58 -23.42
CA ARG A 266 -5.25 6.18 -24.14
C ARG A 266 -4.99 7.66 -24.41
N PHE A 267 -4.51 8.41 -23.43
CA PHE A 267 -4.19 9.80 -23.61
C PHE A 267 -3.09 10.04 -24.66
N ILE A 268 -2.02 9.23 -24.65
CA ILE A 268 -0.94 9.27 -25.65
C ILE A 268 -1.47 8.94 -27.04
N LEU A 269 -2.30 7.90 -27.17
CA LEU A 269 -2.90 7.49 -28.45
C LEU A 269 -3.82 8.58 -29.01
N ASP A 270 -4.65 9.19 -28.18
CA ASP A 270 -5.52 10.30 -28.59
C ASP A 270 -4.72 11.52 -29.04
N ARG A 271 -3.61 11.82 -28.34
CA ARG A 271 -2.68 12.86 -28.80
C ARG A 271 -2.05 12.54 -30.15
N ARG A 272 -1.64 11.29 -30.37
CA ARG A 272 -1.07 10.85 -31.65
C ARG A 272 -2.10 10.92 -32.77
N ARG A 273 -3.37 10.50 -32.50
CA ARG A 273 -4.50 10.60 -33.45
C ARG A 273 -4.79 12.05 -33.82
N LYS A 274 -4.89 12.95 -32.84
CA LYS A 274 -5.12 14.40 -33.06
C LYS A 274 -3.98 15.07 -33.85
N LYS A 275 -2.70 14.71 -33.57
CA LYS A 275 -1.56 15.20 -34.35
C LYS A 275 -1.59 14.70 -35.80
N LYS A 276 -1.91 13.41 -36.02
CA LYS A 276 -2.03 12.85 -37.37
C LYS A 276 -3.18 13.48 -38.15
N ALA A 277 -4.33 13.71 -37.51
CA ALA A 277 -5.47 14.39 -38.13
C ALA A 277 -5.14 15.84 -38.51
N ALA A 278 -4.50 16.60 -37.61
CA ALA A 278 -4.08 17.97 -37.88
C ALA A 278 -3.03 18.08 -39.02
N LYS A 279 -2.12 17.08 -39.09
CA LYS A 279 -1.15 17.01 -40.20
C LYS A 279 -1.86 16.74 -41.54
N ARG A 280 -2.78 15.77 -41.57
CA ARG A 280 -3.56 15.46 -42.79
C ARG A 280 -4.40 16.65 -43.28
N GLU A 281 -4.96 17.41 -42.35
CA GLU A 281 -5.74 18.62 -42.69
C GLU A 281 -4.84 19.73 -43.25
N ALA A 282 -3.66 19.95 -42.65
CA ALA A 282 -2.67 20.89 -43.15
C ALA A 282 -2.16 20.49 -44.54
N ASP A 283 -1.85 19.22 -44.77
CA ASP A 283 -1.42 18.70 -46.07
C ASP A 283 -2.53 18.86 -47.12
N ARG A 284 -3.79 18.65 -46.72
CA ARG A 284 -4.96 18.84 -47.59
C ARG A 284 -5.16 20.30 -47.99
N LEU A 285 -5.02 21.23 -47.06
CA LEU A 285 -5.09 22.68 -47.31
C LEU A 285 -3.97 23.12 -48.24
N LYS A 286 -2.74 22.62 -48.03
CA LYS A 286 -1.62 22.92 -48.89
C LYS A 286 -1.79 22.43 -50.32
N ASN A 287 -2.39 21.24 -50.50
CA ASN A 287 -2.65 20.70 -51.82
C ASN A 287 -3.77 21.49 -52.52
N ILE A 288 -4.79 21.99 -51.83
CA ILE A 288 -5.85 22.86 -52.36
C ILE A 288 -5.25 24.19 -52.80
N GLU A 289 -4.33 24.79 -52.01
CA GLU A 289 -3.67 26.04 -52.35
C GLU A 289 -2.74 25.90 -53.57
N LEU A 290 -2.01 24.78 -53.65
CA LEU A 290 -1.18 24.45 -54.82
C LEU A 290 -2.01 24.24 -56.07
N ALA A 291 -3.20 23.59 -55.95
CA ALA A 291 -4.12 23.40 -57.09
C ALA A 291 -4.74 24.74 -57.58
N LYS A 292 -5.00 25.67 -56.65
CA LYS A 292 -5.49 27.03 -57.00
C LYS A 292 -4.43 27.81 -57.73
N MET A 293 -3.19 27.80 -57.25
CA MET A 293 -2.07 28.48 -57.93
C MET A 293 -1.84 27.95 -59.33
N LYS A 294 -1.89 26.62 -59.52
CA LYS A 294 -1.76 26.02 -60.88
C LYS A 294 -2.94 26.36 -61.79
N ALA A 295 -4.15 26.50 -61.25
CA ALA A 295 -5.30 26.91 -62.02
C ALA A 295 -5.22 28.41 -62.47
N GLU A 296 -4.69 29.26 -61.62
CA GLU A 296 -4.42 30.70 -61.91
C GLU A 296 -3.30 30.86 -62.94
N GLU A 297 -2.23 30.01 -62.88
CA GLU A 297 -1.16 29.99 -63.84
C GLU A 297 -1.62 29.55 -65.24
N ASN A 298 -2.46 28.50 -65.32
CA ASN A 298 -3.09 28.04 -66.57
C ASN A 298 -4.06 29.06 -67.19
N VAL A 299 -4.77 29.88 -66.38
CA VAL A 299 -5.64 30.95 -66.88
C VAL A 299 -4.81 32.10 -67.44
N ASN A 300 -3.66 32.45 -66.83
CA ASN A 300 -2.76 33.46 -67.34
C ASN A 300 -2.02 33.04 -68.63
N GLU A 301 -1.64 31.79 -68.74
CA GLU A 301 -1.04 31.28 -69.99
C GLU A 301 -2.03 31.25 -71.15
N ASN A 302 -3.31 30.88 -70.91
CA ASN A 302 -4.37 30.92 -71.89
C ASN A 302 -4.81 32.33 -72.30
N SER A 303 -4.62 33.34 -71.41
CA SER A 303 -4.93 34.75 -71.77
C SER A 303 -3.80 35.42 -72.55
N SER A 304 -2.56 34.96 -72.42
CA SER A 304 -1.43 35.50 -73.25
C SER A 304 -1.26 34.77 -74.62
N GLY A 305 -1.89 33.57 -74.76
CA GLY A 305 -1.85 32.83 -76.05
C GLY A 305 -2.86 33.26 -77.10
N ASN A 306 -3.81 34.13 -76.79
CA ASN A 306 -4.91 34.49 -77.73
C ASN A 306 -4.69 35.83 -78.46
N SER A 307 -3.43 36.31 -78.61
CA SER A 307 -3.14 37.55 -79.39
C SER A 307 -2.40 37.32 -80.69
N ASN A 308 -2.13 36.09 -81.10
CA ASN A 308 -1.56 35.86 -82.45
C ASN A 308 -2.10 34.51 -83.02
N ASN A 309 -3.13 34.61 -83.85
CA ASN A 309 -3.30 33.85 -85.07
C ASN A 309 -4.74 33.88 -85.56
N ASN A 310 -5.08 34.98 -86.16
CA ASN A 310 -6.10 34.98 -87.23
C ASN A 310 -5.32 34.85 -88.52
N LEU A 311 -5.42 33.77 -89.19
CA LEU A 311 -5.40 33.57 -90.67
C LEU A 311 -5.14 32.14 -91.04
N ASN A 312 -6.10 31.68 -91.82
CA ASN A 312 -6.07 30.61 -92.89
C ASN A 312 -6.56 29.17 -92.57
N ASN A 313 -7.69 29.01 -93.12
CA ASN A 313 -8.07 28.00 -94.12
C ASN A 313 -8.23 26.49 -93.73
N ASN A 314 -9.48 26.12 -93.68
CA ASN A 314 -10.17 25.35 -94.73
C ASN A 314 -9.66 23.89 -95.01
N SER A 315 -10.60 23.03 -94.95
CA SER A 315 -10.76 21.80 -95.69
C SER A 315 -10.62 20.43 -95.01
N ASN A 316 -11.74 19.83 -95.01
CA ASN A 316 -12.01 18.46 -95.39
C ASN A 316 -11.91 17.30 -94.38
N ASN A 317 -13.11 16.81 -94.15
CA ASN A 317 -13.62 15.47 -94.46
C ASN A 317 -13.22 14.28 -93.55
N ASN A 318 -14.31 13.78 -93.07
CA ASN A 318 -14.78 12.43 -93.18
C ASN A 318 -14.28 11.28 -92.34
N SER A 319 -15.31 10.75 -91.74
CA SER A 319 -15.68 9.33 -91.64
C SER A 319 -15.09 8.48 -90.58
N SER A 320 -15.98 8.06 -89.80
CA SER A 320 -16.61 6.72 -89.67
C SER A 320 -16.01 5.89 -88.55
N ASP A 321 -16.90 5.59 -87.72
CA ASP A 321 -17.47 4.27 -87.40
C ASP A 321 -16.73 3.32 -86.41
N LYS A 322 -17.62 2.80 -85.57
CA LYS A 322 -17.76 1.46 -84.96
C LYS A 322 -17.09 1.34 -83.55
N ALA A 323 -17.90 1.25 -82.55
CA ALA A 323 -18.79 0.17 -82.05
C ALA A 323 -18.00 -1.08 -81.57
N SER A 324 -18.20 -1.42 -80.39
CA SER A 324 -18.67 -2.66 -79.78
C SER A 324 -18.14 -2.78 -78.35
N ASP A 325 -18.97 -2.76 -77.39
CA ASP A 325 -19.72 -3.90 -76.79
C ASP A 325 -18.84 -5.06 -76.33
N LYS A 326 -18.87 -5.34 -75.04
CA LYS A 326 -19.25 -6.56 -74.33
C LYS A 326 -18.69 -6.63 -72.95
N GLU A 327 -19.56 -6.58 -71.97
CA GLU A 327 -20.18 -7.69 -71.23
C GLU A 327 -19.23 -8.45 -70.27
N ARG A 328 -19.60 -8.40 -68.99
CA ARG A 328 -20.08 -9.50 -68.10
C ARG A 328 -19.09 -10.42 -67.43
N GLY A 329 -19.44 -10.62 -66.20
CA GLY A 329 -19.18 -11.81 -65.36
C GLY A 329 -18.85 -11.44 -63.93
N LYS A 330 -19.69 -11.36 -62.98
CA LYS A 330 -20.44 -12.33 -62.14
C LYS A 330 -19.61 -13.51 -61.65
N GLY A 331 -19.70 -13.68 -60.37
CA GLY A 331 -19.53 -14.91 -59.60
C GLY A 331 -18.86 -14.63 -58.27
N HIS A 332 -19.55 -14.56 -57.17
CA HIS A 332 -20.11 -15.66 -56.32
C HIS A 332 -19.04 -16.53 -55.71
N ASP A 333 -19.04 -16.51 -54.44
CA ASP A 333 -19.45 -17.40 -53.34
C ASP A 333 -18.24 -17.85 -52.51
N GLU A 334 -18.37 -17.67 -51.23
CA GLU A 334 -18.72 -18.57 -50.12
C GLU A 334 -17.56 -19.28 -49.44
N GLU A 335 -17.60 -19.12 -48.12
CA GLU A 335 -17.36 -20.10 -47.03
C GLU A 335 -15.94 -20.71 -46.86
N VAL A 336 -15.34 -20.54 -45.74
CA VAL A 336 -15.51 -21.26 -44.47
C VAL A 336 -14.95 -20.39 -43.33
#